data_701a538661443784692902b2ca99ea75
#
_entry.id   701a538661443784692902b2ca99ea75
#
_cell.length_a   1.000
_cell.length_b   1.000
_cell.length_c   1.000
_cell.angle_alpha   90.00
_cell.angle_beta   90.00
_cell.angle_gamma   90.00
#
_symmetry.space_group_name_H-M   'P 1'
#
loop_
_entity.id
_entity.type
_entity.pdbx_description
1 polymer ?
#
loop_
_entity_poly.entity_id
_entity_poly.type
_entity_poly.pdbx_seq_one_letter_code
_entity_poly.pdbx_strand_id
1 'polypeptide(L)'
;MKKILLSGLLACAMCLSCTEQPSKESFVTDCEKSDFVKTPRLAETMAYFNKLADYSSMVNVTTFGKSAQGRDLSLVIVDKDGLQDPVQIRQKGRVIILIESCIHAGEPDGKDASMIFLRDMIVEKKNIDILDDVSFLFIPVFNADGHED
;
A
#
# COMPACT_ATOMS: atom_id res chain seq x y z
N MET A 1 13.99 -30.00 -63.32
CA MET A 1 12.86 -29.47 -62.49
C MET A 1 13.41 -29.23 -61.09
N LYS A 2 13.78 -28.00 -60.70
CA LYS A 2 14.27 -27.65 -59.38
C LYS A 2 13.11 -27.05 -58.55
N LYS A 3 12.74 -27.73 -57.43
CA LYS A 3 11.75 -27.21 -56.45
C LYS A 3 12.46 -26.27 -55.48
N ILE A 4 12.02 -25.03 -55.48
CA ILE A 4 12.46 -24.03 -54.51
C ILE A 4 11.50 -24.13 -53.30
N LEU A 5 12.05 -24.53 -52.14
CA LEU A 5 11.37 -24.46 -50.87
C LEU A 5 11.53 -23.02 -50.32
N LEU A 6 10.42 -22.31 -50.20
CA LEU A 6 10.35 -21.00 -49.59
C LEU A 6 10.07 -21.20 -48.08
N SER A 7 11.09 -21.06 -47.24
CA SER A 7 10.95 -21.08 -45.79
C SER A 7 10.48 -19.70 -45.29
N GLY A 8 9.20 -19.62 -44.93
CA GLY A 8 8.66 -18.42 -44.29
C GLY A 8 9.12 -18.32 -42.82
N LEU A 9 9.94 -17.32 -42.52
CA LEU A 9 10.34 -16.98 -41.16
C LEU A 9 9.22 -16.14 -40.54
N LEU A 10 8.43 -16.76 -39.63
CA LEU A 10 7.39 -16.06 -38.86
C LEU A 10 8.08 -15.34 -37.69
N ALA A 11 8.32 -14.06 -37.82
CA ALA A 11 8.83 -13.21 -36.74
C ALA A 11 7.69 -12.94 -35.75
N CYS A 12 7.73 -13.63 -34.60
CA CYS A 12 6.84 -13.37 -33.48
C CYS A 12 7.32 -12.10 -32.77
N ALA A 13 6.67 -10.98 -33.06
CA ALA A 13 6.88 -9.73 -32.34
C ALA A 13 6.27 -9.86 -30.94
N MET A 14 7.12 -10.20 -29.94
CA MET A 14 6.74 -10.07 -28.54
C MET A 14 6.63 -8.57 -28.23
N CYS A 15 5.39 -8.06 -28.15
CA CYS A 15 5.12 -6.76 -27.54
C CYS A 15 5.44 -6.86 -26.04
N LEU A 16 6.62 -6.46 -25.64
CA LEU A 16 6.91 -6.14 -24.24
C LEU A 16 6.06 -4.93 -23.88
N SER A 17 4.91 -5.16 -23.26
CA SER A 17 4.15 -4.12 -22.59
C SER A 17 5.01 -3.67 -21.40
N CYS A 18 5.80 -2.61 -21.59
CA CYS A 18 6.43 -1.88 -20.49
C CYS A 18 5.30 -1.18 -19.72
N THR A 19 4.77 -1.81 -18.67
CA THR A 19 3.97 -1.09 -17.69
C THR A 19 4.93 -0.16 -16.96
N GLU A 20 4.89 1.13 -17.29
CA GLU A 20 5.63 2.14 -16.53
C GLU A 20 5.22 2.04 -15.06
N GLN A 21 6.21 1.92 -14.18
CA GLN A 21 5.97 1.98 -12.74
C GLN A 21 5.38 3.35 -12.39
N PRO A 22 4.31 3.41 -11.58
CA PRO A 22 3.71 4.68 -11.20
C PRO A 22 4.76 5.61 -10.60
N SER A 23 4.77 6.87 -11.07
CA SER A 23 5.68 7.89 -10.57
C SER A 23 5.30 8.34 -9.14
N LYS A 24 6.24 8.98 -8.44
CA LYS A 24 6.01 9.59 -7.11
C LYS A 24 4.77 10.50 -7.10
N GLU A 25 4.60 11.31 -8.14
CA GLU A 25 3.51 12.27 -8.28
C GLU A 25 2.14 11.58 -8.22
N SER A 26 2.07 10.32 -8.67
CA SER A 26 0.84 9.54 -8.60
C SER A 26 0.43 9.14 -7.18
N PHE A 27 1.34 9.27 -6.20
CA PHE A 27 1.12 8.96 -4.79
C PHE A 27 1.05 10.19 -3.88
N VAL A 28 0.94 11.40 -4.43
CA VAL A 28 0.65 12.60 -3.63
C VAL A 28 -0.75 12.47 -3.02
N THR A 29 -0.85 12.63 -1.71
CA THR A 29 -2.13 12.47 -0.97
C THR A 29 -3.06 13.65 -1.21
N ASP A 30 -4.35 13.49 -0.95
CA ASP A 30 -5.31 14.59 -1.05
C ASP A 30 -5.09 15.64 0.05
N CYS A 31 -4.53 15.22 1.19
CA CYS A 31 -4.07 16.12 2.23
C CYS A 31 -2.98 17.06 1.70
N GLU A 32 -1.93 16.52 1.07
CA GLU A 32 -0.85 17.32 0.46
C GLU A 32 -1.36 18.22 -0.68
N LYS A 33 -2.22 17.70 -1.58
CA LYS A 33 -2.79 18.50 -2.69
C LYS A 33 -3.61 19.70 -2.22
N SER A 34 -4.16 19.61 -1.02
CA SER A 34 -4.97 20.68 -0.42
C SER A 34 -4.18 21.61 0.51
N ASP A 35 -2.85 21.50 0.52
CA ASP A 35 -1.97 22.21 1.47
C ASP A 35 -2.36 21.92 2.94
N PHE A 36 -2.62 20.64 3.23
CA PHE A 36 -2.98 20.11 4.56
C PHE A 36 -4.31 20.66 5.13
N VAL A 37 -5.21 21.11 4.26
CA VAL A 37 -6.53 21.63 4.66
C VAL A 37 -7.60 20.56 4.64
N LYS A 38 -7.45 19.51 3.79
CA LYS A 38 -8.43 18.45 3.64
C LYS A 38 -7.83 17.10 3.97
N THR A 39 -8.63 16.24 4.57
CA THR A 39 -8.31 14.84 4.82
C THR A 39 -9.26 13.94 4.02
N PRO A 40 -8.76 12.83 3.42
CA PRO A 40 -9.62 11.89 2.68
C PRO A 40 -10.57 11.13 3.63
N ARG A 41 -11.73 10.77 3.13
CA ARG A 41 -12.67 9.86 3.79
C ARG A 41 -12.14 8.42 3.80
N LEU A 42 -12.83 7.51 4.48
CA LEU A 42 -12.41 6.12 4.64
C LEU A 42 -12.17 5.43 3.29
N ALA A 43 -13.09 5.61 2.34
CA ALA A 43 -12.98 4.97 1.02
C ALA A 43 -11.74 5.42 0.25
N GLU A 44 -11.46 6.72 0.20
CA GLU A 44 -10.27 7.28 -0.48
C GLU A 44 -8.99 6.89 0.26
N THR A 45 -9.02 6.86 1.58
CA THR A 45 -7.90 6.39 2.41
C THR A 45 -7.55 4.94 2.07
N MET A 46 -8.54 4.05 2.01
CA MET A 46 -8.30 2.65 1.69
C MET A 46 -7.92 2.43 0.23
N ALA A 47 -8.47 3.22 -0.70
CA ALA A 47 -8.03 3.21 -2.10
C ALA A 47 -6.54 3.56 -2.24
N TYR A 48 -6.05 4.51 -1.43
CA TYR A 48 -4.64 4.87 -1.41
C TYR A 48 -3.75 3.71 -0.91
N PHE A 49 -4.10 3.05 0.19
CA PHE A 49 -3.32 1.93 0.70
C PHE A 49 -3.36 0.71 -0.23
N ASN A 50 -4.50 0.44 -0.87
CA ASN A 50 -4.59 -0.59 -1.89
C ASN A 50 -3.67 -0.27 -3.09
N LYS A 51 -3.61 0.98 -3.52
CA LYS A 51 -2.67 1.42 -4.57
C LYS A 51 -1.21 1.20 -4.18
N LEU A 52 -0.84 1.40 -2.90
CA LEU A 52 0.50 1.06 -2.42
C LEU A 52 0.75 -0.45 -2.40
N ALA A 53 -0.26 -1.26 -2.06
CA ALA A 53 -0.17 -2.71 -2.11
C ALA A 53 -0.03 -3.23 -3.54
N ASP A 54 -0.72 -2.64 -4.50
CA ASP A 54 -0.57 -2.95 -5.93
C ASP A 54 0.83 -2.56 -6.45
N TYR A 55 1.42 -1.51 -5.88
CA TYR A 55 2.76 -1.04 -6.26
C TYR A 55 3.88 -1.92 -5.68
N SER A 56 3.71 -2.47 -4.48
CA SER A 56 4.77 -3.20 -3.78
C SER A 56 4.26 -4.37 -2.97
N SER A 57 4.83 -5.55 -3.19
CA SER A 57 4.55 -6.76 -2.40
C SER A 57 4.92 -6.65 -0.92
N MET A 58 5.67 -5.61 -0.52
CA MET A 58 5.95 -5.34 0.89
C MET A 58 4.72 -4.80 1.65
N VAL A 59 3.69 -4.33 0.93
CA VAL A 59 2.47 -3.77 1.52
C VAL A 59 1.31 -4.71 1.29
N ASN A 60 0.58 -5.05 2.35
CA ASN A 60 -0.62 -5.86 2.29
C ASN A 60 -1.76 -5.14 3.02
N VAL A 61 -2.96 -5.21 2.44
CA VAL A 61 -4.16 -4.65 3.06
C VAL A 61 -5.12 -5.77 3.37
N THR A 62 -5.58 -5.84 4.60
CA THR A 62 -6.56 -6.84 5.07
C THR A 62 -7.56 -6.20 6.03
N THR A 63 -8.47 -6.99 6.57
CA THR A 63 -9.42 -6.56 7.59
C THR A 63 -9.28 -7.44 8.83
N PHE A 64 -9.48 -6.86 10.02
CA PHE A 64 -9.47 -7.61 11.27
C PHE A 64 -10.85 -7.64 11.96
N GLY A 65 -11.85 -6.98 11.40
CA GLY A 65 -13.20 -6.96 11.94
C GLY A 65 -14.14 -6.02 11.22
N LYS A 66 -15.27 -5.80 11.85
CA LYS A 66 -16.33 -4.85 11.42
C LYS A 66 -16.64 -3.88 12.54
N SER A 67 -16.94 -2.64 12.18
CA SER A 67 -17.50 -1.64 13.10
C SER A 67 -18.94 -1.96 13.47
N ALA A 68 -19.52 -1.19 14.39
CA ALA A 68 -20.92 -1.32 14.77
C ALA A 68 -21.89 -1.08 13.60
N GLN A 69 -21.54 -0.21 12.65
CA GLN A 69 -22.32 0.06 11.44
C GLN A 69 -21.92 -0.86 10.27
N GLY A 70 -21.09 -1.88 10.49
CA GLY A 70 -20.73 -2.90 9.50
C GLY A 70 -19.61 -2.50 8.54
N ARG A 71 -18.92 -1.37 8.76
CA ARG A 71 -17.74 -0.97 7.97
C ARG A 71 -16.55 -1.87 8.27
N ASP A 72 -15.71 -2.12 7.27
CA ASP A 72 -14.48 -2.87 7.46
C ASP A 72 -13.49 -2.09 8.34
N LEU A 73 -12.95 -2.79 9.35
CA LEU A 73 -11.81 -2.32 10.13
C LEU A 73 -10.55 -2.84 9.47
N SER A 74 -9.85 -1.95 8.79
CA SER A 74 -8.73 -2.31 7.91
C SER A 74 -7.40 -2.30 8.64
N LEU A 75 -6.52 -3.22 8.23
CA LEU A 75 -5.15 -3.36 8.69
C LEU A 75 -4.22 -3.32 7.48
N VAL A 76 -3.27 -2.40 7.50
CA VAL A 76 -2.19 -2.32 6.51
C VAL A 76 -0.93 -2.90 7.14
N ILE A 77 -0.41 -3.96 6.52
CA ILE A 77 0.79 -4.68 6.97
C ILE A 77 1.94 -4.31 6.05
N VAL A 78 3.05 -3.86 6.61
CA VAL A 78 4.26 -3.54 5.86
C VAL A 78 5.41 -4.38 6.38
N ASP A 79 5.90 -5.27 5.53
CA ASP A 79 6.99 -6.19 5.85
C ASP A 79 7.93 -6.33 4.66
N LYS A 80 9.23 -6.42 4.91
CA LYS A 80 10.27 -6.52 3.87
C LYS A 80 10.05 -7.67 2.89
N ASP A 81 9.61 -8.83 3.40
CA ASP A 81 9.39 -10.05 2.62
C ASP A 81 7.90 -10.24 2.25
N GLY A 82 7.03 -9.27 2.55
CA GLY A 82 5.60 -9.34 2.32
C GLY A 82 4.85 -10.30 3.24
N LEU A 83 5.44 -10.64 4.39
CA LEU A 83 4.84 -11.54 5.37
C LEU A 83 3.65 -10.88 6.08
N GLN A 84 2.62 -11.67 6.35
CA GLN A 84 1.41 -11.22 7.04
C GLN A 84 1.20 -11.94 8.38
N ASP A 85 1.82 -13.11 8.55
CA ASP A 85 1.75 -13.89 9.79
C ASP A 85 2.76 -13.34 10.82
N PRO A 86 2.31 -12.90 12.00
CA PRO A 86 3.18 -12.36 13.04
C PRO A 86 4.18 -13.39 13.59
N VAL A 87 3.89 -14.69 13.49
CA VAL A 87 4.84 -15.75 13.87
C VAL A 87 6.00 -15.79 12.88
N GLN A 88 5.70 -15.78 11.58
CA GLN A 88 6.71 -15.76 10.52
C GLN A 88 7.57 -14.50 10.57
N ILE A 89 6.95 -13.34 10.80
CA ILE A 89 7.67 -12.06 10.94
C ILE A 89 8.67 -12.14 12.09
N ARG A 90 8.24 -12.61 13.27
CA ARG A 90 9.14 -12.78 14.44
C ARG A 90 10.23 -13.81 14.20
N GLN A 91 9.99 -14.86 13.42
CA GLN A 91 11.02 -15.83 13.04
C GLN A 91 12.13 -15.22 12.17
N LYS A 92 11.85 -14.10 11.49
CA LYS A 92 12.87 -13.29 10.77
C LYS A 92 13.66 -12.36 11.71
N GLY A 93 13.36 -12.35 13.00
CA GLY A 93 13.99 -11.46 13.98
C GLY A 93 13.41 -10.04 14.01
N ARG A 94 12.35 -9.76 13.29
CA ARG A 94 11.75 -8.41 13.20
C ARG A 94 10.84 -8.11 14.38
N VAL A 95 10.90 -6.88 14.84
CA VAL A 95 9.94 -6.31 15.79
C VAL A 95 8.69 -5.88 15.02
N ILE A 96 7.52 -6.12 15.60
CA ILE A 96 6.24 -5.68 15.03
C ILE A 96 5.80 -4.43 15.80
N ILE A 97 5.59 -3.33 15.07
CA ILE A 97 5.08 -2.05 15.59
C ILE A 97 3.66 -1.84 15.09
N LEU A 98 2.70 -1.72 16.02
CA LEU A 98 1.33 -1.36 15.72
C LEU A 98 1.16 0.17 15.86
N ILE A 99 0.57 0.79 14.84
CA ILE A 99 0.23 2.21 14.79
C ILE A 99 -1.29 2.32 14.55
N GLU A 100 -1.98 2.89 15.51
CA GLU A 100 -3.42 3.16 15.42
C GLU A 100 -3.68 4.64 15.20
N SER A 101 -4.56 4.96 14.27
CA SER A 101 -4.96 6.32 13.92
C SER A 101 -6.47 6.47 13.94
N CYS A 102 -6.95 7.70 14.04
CA CYS A 102 -8.38 8.02 14.10
C CYS A 102 -9.14 7.22 15.18
N ILE A 103 -8.55 7.07 16.36
CA ILE A 103 -9.24 6.55 17.54
C ILE A 103 -10.37 7.52 17.91
N HIS A 104 -10.06 8.82 17.91
CA HIS A 104 -11.06 9.87 17.90
C HIS A 104 -11.29 10.32 16.44
N ALA A 105 -12.52 10.34 16.02
CA ALA A 105 -12.93 10.55 14.62
C ALA A 105 -12.43 11.88 14.01
N GLY A 106 -12.35 12.93 14.82
CA GLY A 106 -11.90 14.26 14.40
C GLY A 106 -10.39 14.48 14.40
N GLU A 107 -9.58 13.42 14.63
CA GLU A 107 -8.11 13.50 14.70
C GLU A 107 -7.47 12.69 13.54
N PRO A 108 -7.55 13.19 12.28
CA PRO A 108 -7.10 12.42 11.11
C PRO A 108 -5.58 12.46 10.88
N ASP A 109 -4.82 13.25 11.64
CA ASP A 109 -3.40 13.53 11.39
C ASP A 109 -2.55 12.27 11.28
N GLY A 110 -2.79 11.27 12.16
CA GLY A 110 -2.07 10.01 12.16
C GLY A 110 -2.33 9.18 10.89
N LYS A 111 -3.56 9.22 10.37
CA LYS A 111 -3.94 8.58 9.11
C LYS A 111 -3.20 9.23 7.92
N ASP A 112 -3.25 10.55 7.82
CA ASP A 112 -2.63 11.29 6.74
C ASP A 112 -1.09 11.16 6.79
N ALA A 113 -0.51 11.24 8.00
CA ALA A 113 0.91 10.99 8.21
C ALA A 113 1.33 9.57 7.79
N SER A 114 0.51 8.55 8.06
CA SER A 114 0.79 7.16 7.67
C SER A 114 0.83 6.99 6.15
N MET A 115 -0.07 7.65 5.42
CA MET A 115 -0.08 7.63 3.95
C MET A 115 1.21 8.21 3.38
N ILE A 116 1.64 9.36 3.89
CA ILE A 116 2.89 10.05 3.48
C ILE A 116 4.11 9.21 3.85
N PHE A 117 4.17 8.72 5.09
CA PHE A 117 5.27 7.90 5.59
C PHE A 117 5.47 6.64 4.74
N LEU A 118 4.39 5.90 4.43
CA LEU A 118 4.48 4.70 3.63
C LEU A 118 4.84 4.99 2.16
N ARG A 119 4.34 6.08 1.58
CA ARG A 119 4.82 6.51 0.26
C ARG A 119 6.32 6.76 0.27
N ASP A 120 6.80 7.56 1.22
CA ASP A 120 8.21 7.91 1.31
C ASP A 120 9.08 6.65 1.48
N MET A 121 8.67 5.71 2.30
CA MET A 121 9.39 4.45 2.49
C MET A 121 9.30 3.52 1.27
N ILE A 122 8.10 3.28 0.74
CA ILE A 122 7.86 2.24 -0.26
C ILE A 122 8.15 2.73 -1.68
N VAL A 123 7.75 3.96 -2.02
CA VAL A 123 7.90 4.51 -3.38
C VAL A 123 9.24 5.23 -3.52
N GLU A 124 9.59 6.09 -2.56
CA GLU A 124 10.82 6.88 -2.60
C GLU A 124 12.03 6.19 -1.97
N LYS A 125 11.82 5.01 -1.36
CA LYS A 125 12.88 4.21 -0.69
C LYS A 125 13.58 4.93 0.47
N LYS A 126 12.95 5.97 1.04
CA LYS A 126 13.48 6.67 2.21
C LYS A 126 13.40 5.77 3.45
N ASN A 127 14.52 5.57 4.11
CA ASN A 127 14.64 4.75 5.32
C ASN A 127 14.05 3.33 5.17
N ILE A 128 14.07 2.77 3.97
CA ILE A 128 13.50 1.45 3.70
C ILE A 128 14.26 0.33 4.43
N ASP A 129 15.50 0.56 4.81
CA ASP A 129 16.36 -0.31 5.61
C ASP A 129 15.79 -0.58 7.02
N ILE A 130 14.93 0.29 7.55
CA ILE A 130 14.19 0.02 8.79
C ILE A 130 13.40 -1.31 8.70
N LEU A 131 12.93 -1.69 7.52
CA LEU A 131 12.22 -2.95 7.32
C LEU A 131 13.10 -4.20 7.47
N ASP A 132 14.41 -4.05 7.63
CA ASP A 132 15.29 -5.17 7.94
C ASP A 132 15.03 -5.70 9.36
N ASP A 133 14.71 -4.80 10.29
CA ASP A 133 14.52 -5.10 11.71
C ASP A 133 13.09 -4.92 12.21
N VAL A 134 12.24 -4.22 11.42
CA VAL A 134 10.88 -3.84 11.83
C VAL A 134 9.86 -4.16 10.76
N SER A 135 8.71 -4.67 11.18
CA SER A 135 7.48 -4.70 10.36
C SER A 135 6.43 -3.81 11.01
N PHE A 136 5.67 -3.10 10.18
CA PHE A 136 4.63 -2.19 10.66
C PHE A 136 3.23 -2.75 10.42
N LEU A 137 2.35 -2.50 11.38
CA LEU A 137 0.92 -2.72 11.29
C LEU A 137 0.25 -1.36 11.47
N PHE A 138 -0.49 -0.89 10.47
CA PHE A 138 -1.25 0.35 10.57
C PHE A 138 -2.74 0.04 10.60
N ILE A 139 -3.45 0.63 11.57
CA ILE A 139 -4.89 0.77 11.56
C ILE A 139 -5.18 2.23 11.19
N PRO A 140 -5.43 2.53 9.90
CA PRO A 140 -5.53 3.94 9.46
C PRO A 140 -6.71 4.66 10.07
N VAL A 141 -7.85 3.97 10.23
CA VAL A 141 -9.07 4.51 10.79
C VAL A 141 -9.67 3.50 11.75
N PHE A 142 -9.37 3.65 13.05
CA PHE A 142 -9.89 2.75 14.08
C PHE A 142 -11.38 3.00 14.33
N ASN A 143 -11.78 4.26 14.52
CA ASN A 143 -13.18 4.66 14.68
C ASN A 143 -13.80 4.97 13.31
N ALA A 144 -14.00 3.90 12.51
CA ALA A 144 -14.50 4.03 11.15
C ALA A 144 -15.90 4.65 11.07
N ASP A 145 -16.75 4.40 12.06
CA ASP A 145 -18.13 4.95 12.07
C ASP A 145 -18.10 6.45 12.34
N GLY A 146 -17.46 6.89 13.41
CA GLY A 146 -17.36 8.31 13.72
C GLY A 146 -16.58 9.12 12.69
N HIS A 147 -15.63 8.50 11.97
CA HIS A 147 -14.89 9.17 10.90
C HIS A 147 -15.76 9.49 9.67
N GLU A 148 -16.83 8.70 9.45
CA GLU A 148 -17.73 8.86 8.30
C GLU A 148 -19.00 9.66 8.64
N ASP A 149 -19.34 9.80 9.92
CA ASP A 149 -20.50 10.59 10.38
C ASP A 149 -20.14 12.08 10.43
#